data_b2e9982f1411310d77d8c50060d1a216
#
_entry.id   b2e9982f1411310d77d8c50060d1a216
#
_cell.length_a   1.000
_cell.length_b   1.000
_cell.length_c   1.000
_cell.angle_alpha   90.00
_cell.angle_beta   90.00
_cell.angle_gamma   90.00
#
_symmetry.space_group_name_H-M   'P 1'
#
loop_
_entity.id
_entity.type
_entity.pdbx_description
1 polymer ?
#
loop_
_entity_poly.entity_id
_entity_poly.type
_entity_poly.pdbx_seq_one_letter_code
_entity_poly.pdbx_strand_id
1 'polypeptide(L)'
;MASHLYNSGFGKVIWFVRRFGIRELFLKPIRYIFAPFIIPRLVKSEFTFDDRLLSLFYHTYNMTWANERSVEIPIIRDFLSHYESEDILEIGNVLSHYEDVNHAILDKFERGEGIVNEDILDFISADKFELIVSISTFEHIGFDDEVDGDSGVKILHAIDASRKLLTENGRLVLTLPLGYNPSLDQLISVNQLDSNRSFFICRTGRLQWETTNVDKALACRYGSPFPYANAIMIAEFGGAS
;
A
#
# COMPACT_ATOMS: atom_id res chain seq x y z
N MET A 1 13.12 13.31 -14.52
CA MET A 1 13.51 12.29 -15.56
C MET A 1 12.57 11.07 -15.64
N ALA A 2 11.62 10.92 -14.74
CA ALA A 2 10.66 9.80 -14.74
C ALA A 2 9.49 9.95 -15.75
N SER A 3 9.00 11.17 -16.01
CA SER A 3 7.82 11.41 -16.85
C SER A 3 7.96 10.94 -18.30
N HIS A 4 9.18 10.93 -18.87
CA HIS A 4 9.42 10.44 -20.23
C HIS A 4 9.45 8.92 -20.38
N LEU A 5 9.69 8.17 -19.31
CA LEU A 5 9.74 6.70 -19.35
C LEU A 5 8.35 6.06 -19.45
N TYR A 6 7.32 6.75 -18.95
CA TYR A 6 5.94 6.24 -18.99
C TYR A 6 5.22 6.46 -20.33
N ASN A 7 5.73 7.33 -21.20
CA ASN A 7 5.07 7.72 -22.44
C ASN A 7 5.36 6.81 -23.65
N SER A 8 6.31 5.87 -23.56
CA SER A 8 6.57 4.90 -24.63
C SER A 8 6.46 3.46 -24.10
N GLY A 9 5.85 2.57 -24.90
CA GLY A 9 5.74 1.14 -24.56
C GLY A 9 7.11 0.48 -24.31
N PHE A 10 8.15 0.94 -25.00
CA PHE A 10 9.52 0.45 -24.86
C PHE A 10 10.16 0.94 -23.54
N GLY A 11 9.89 2.18 -23.14
CA GLY A 11 10.33 2.73 -21.84
C GLY A 11 9.77 1.94 -20.66
N LYS A 12 8.49 1.55 -20.74
CA LYS A 12 7.84 0.68 -19.72
C LYS A 12 8.52 -0.68 -19.60
N VAL A 13 8.90 -1.29 -20.72
CA VAL A 13 9.60 -2.59 -20.73
C VAL A 13 11.00 -2.46 -20.09
N ILE A 14 11.76 -1.42 -20.44
CA ILE A 14 13.09 -1.20 -19.87
C ILE A 14 12.99 -0.96 -18.35
N TRP A 15 12.06 -0.11 -17.92
CA TRP A 15 11.80 0.13 -16.51
C TRP A 15 11.44 -1.17 -15.77
N PHE A 16 10.51 -1.95 -16.33
CA PHE A 16 10.09 -3.22 -15.77
C PHE A 16 11.27 -4.21 -15.63
N VAL A 17 12.09 -4.36 -16.68
CA VAL A 17 13.25 -5.25 -16.66
C VAL A 17 14.31 -4.80 -15.66
N ARG A 18 14.56 -3.49 -15.55
CA ARG A 18 15.49 -2.94 -14.56
C ARG A 18 15.01 -3.14 -13.13
N ARG A 19 13.70 -3.06 -12.91
CA ARG A 19 13.09 -3.17 -11.56
C ARG A 19 12.92 -4.61 -11.11
N PHE A 20 12.47 -5.51 -11.99
CA PHE A 20 12.05 -6.87 -11.66
C PHE A 20 12.90 -7.97 -12.30
N GLY A 21 13.79 -7.59 -13.21
CA GLY A 21 14.62 -8.53 -13.95
C GLY A 21 13.96 -9.09 -15.21
N ILE A 22 14.81 -9.55 -16.16
CA ILE A 22 14.35 -10.07 -17.46
C ILE A 22 13.49 -11.34 -17.31
N ARG A 23 13.72 -12.13 -16.26
CA ARG A 23 12.92 -13.35 -15.98
C ARG A 23 11.45 -13.03 -15.78
N GLU A 24 11.13 -11.95 -15.09
CA GLU A 24 9.75 -11.55 -14.83
C GLU A 24 9.01 -11.12 -16.10
N LEU A 25 9.72 -10.60 -17.10
CA LEU A 25 9.13 -10.27 -18.39
C LEU A 25 8.50 -11.50 -19.06
N PHE A 26 9.13 -12.68 -18.93
CA PHE A 26 8.62 -13.93 -19.49
C PHE A 26 7.68 -14.67 -18.54
N LEU A 27 7.94 -14.63 -17.24
CA LEU A 27 7.13 -15.34 -16.25
C LEU A 27 5.79 -14.64 -15.98
N LYS A 28 5.73 -13.31 -16.12
CA LYS A 28 4.49 -12.56 -15.88
C LYS A 28 3.32 -12.99 -16.78
N PRO A 29 3.47 -13.11 -18.12
CA PRO A 29 2.41 -13.62 -18.98
C PRO A 29 1.98 -15.04 -18.65
N ILE A 30 2.94 -15.92 -18.33
CA ILE A 30 2.65 -17.31 -17.96
C ILE A 30 1.84 -17.36 -16.67
N ARG A 31 2.25 -16.61 -15.66
CA ARG A 31 1.49 -16.50 -14.40
C ARG A 31 0.09 -15.95 -14.65
N TYR A 32 -0.02 -14.91 -15.47
CA TYR A 32 -1.32 -14.29 -15.78
C TYR A 32 -2.30 -15.29 -16.41
N ILE A 33 -1.82 -16.15 -17.31
CA ILE A 33 -2.66 -17.16 -18.00
C ILE A 33 -3.04 -18.30 -17.05
N PHE A 34 -2.09 -18.83 -16.29
CA PHE A 34 -2.29 -20.05 -15.51
C PHE A 34 -2.76 -19.79 -14.06
N ALA A 35 -2.43 -18.65 -13.49
CA ALA A 35 -2.80 -18.34 -12.11
C ALA A 35 -4.31 -18.41 -11.83
N PRO A 36 -5.23 -17.91 -12.69
CA PRO A 36 -6.66 -18.03 -12.44
C PRO A 36 -7.17 -19.45 -12.22
N PHE A 37 -6.45 -20.42 -12.80
CA PHE A 37 -6.81 -21.84 -12.67
C PHE A 37 -6.13 -22.54 -11.51
N ILE A 38 -4.90 -22.11 -11.21
CA ILE A 38 -4.04 -22.77 -10.21
C ILE A 38 -4.25 -22.16 -8.84
N ILE A 39 -4.24 -20.84 -8.73
CA ILE A 39 -4.24 -20.16 -7.44
C ILE A 39 -5.49 -20.44 -6.62
N PRO A 40 -6.73 -20.35 -7.13
CA PRO A 40 -7.91 -20.63 -6.33
C PRO A 40 -7.97 -22.07 -5.78
N ARG A 41 -7.22 -22.99 -6.39
CA ARG A 41 -7.14 -24.39 -5.95
C ARG A 41 -6.02 -24.63 -4.94
N LEU A 42 -4.98 -23.82 -4.96
CA LEU A 42 -3.84 -23.93 -4.05
C LEU A 42 -3.96 -23.03 -2.83
N VAL A 43 -4.71 -21.95 -2.94
CA VAL A 43 -4.74 -20.92 -1.91
C VAL A 43 -5.94 -21.12 -0.99
N LYS A 44 -5.73 -21.94 0.02
CA LYS A 44 -6.31 -21.75 1.35
C LYS A 44 -5.23 -21.19 2.29
N SER A 45 -4.35 -20.36 1.78
CA SER A 45 -3.28 -19.79 2.58
C SER A 45 -3.84 -18.68 3.43
N GLU A 46 -3.63 -18.78 4.70
CA GLU A 46 -4.01 -17.84 5.72
C GLU A 46 -2.74 -17.24 6.32
N PHE A 47 -2.86 -16.08 6.90
CA PHE A 47 -1.79 -15.43 7.65
C PHE A 47 -2.38 -14.81 8.92
N THR A 48 -1.55 -14.62 9.92
CA THR A 48 -1.97 -14.01 11.19
C THR A 48 -1.63 -12.52 11.19
N PHE A 49 -2.62 -11.71 11.54
CA PHE A 49 -2.49 -10.28 11.78
C PHE A 49 -3.22 -9.89 13.05
N ASP A 50 -2.53 -9.27 14.01
CA ASP A 50 -3.09 -8.83 15.31
C ASP A 50 -3.96 -9.91 15.97
N ASP A 51 -3.39 -11.12 16.12
CA ASP A 51 -4.02 -12.35 16.66
C ASP A 51 -5.25 -12.87 15.89
N ARG A 52 -5.53 -12.30 14.74
CA ARG A 52 -6.62 -12.75 13.84
C ARG A 52 -6.07 -13.52 12.65
N LEU A 53 -6.79 -14.56 12.25
CA LEU A 53 -6.46 -15.36 11.08
C LEU A 53 -7.21 -14.80 9.88
N LEU A 54 -6.47 -14.27 8.90
CA LEU A 54 -7.00 -13.69 7.68
C LEU A 54 -6.62 -14.56 6.48
N SER A 55 -7.53 -14.66 5.50
CA SER A 55 -7.25 -15.35 4.24
C SER A 55 -6.54 -14.42 3.27
N LEU A 56 -5.57 -14.95 2.52
CA LEU A 56 -4.93 -14.19 1.44
C LEU A 56 -5.93 -13.78 0.37
N PHE A 57 -5.83 -12.52 -0.05
CA PHE A 57 -6.67 -12.00 -1.12
C PHE A 57 -6.12 -12.39 -2.48
N TYR A 58 -7.02 -12.87 -3.33
CA TYR A 58 -6.71 -13.22 -4.71
C TYR A 58 -7.59 -12.44 -5.69
N HIS A 59 -6.94 -11.74 -6.61
CA HIS A 59 -7.60 -11.10 -7.75
C HIS A 59 -6.68 -11.08 -8.95
N THR A 60 -7.23 -11.16 -10.18
CA THR A 60 -6.46 -11.14 -11.43
C THR A 60 -5.86 -9.78 -11.72
N TYR A 61 -6.58 -8.70 -11.39
CA TYR A 61 -6.06 -7.35 -11.47
C TYR A 61 -4.81 -7.24 -10.60
N ASN A 62 -3.77 -6.66 -11.13
CA ASN A 62 -2.46 -6.49 -10.50
C ASN A 62 -1.81 -7.78 -9.94
N MET A 63 -2.34 -8.97 -10.26
CA MET A 63 -1.83 -10.26 -9.79
C MET A 63 -1.57 -10.30 -8.27
N THR A 64 -2.59 -10.03 -7.48
CA THR A 64 -2.46 -9.85 -6.03
C THR A 64 -1.76 -11.01 -5.31
N TRP A 65 -1.88 -12.24 -5.78
CA TRP A 65 -1.15 -13.39 -5.22
C TRP A 65 0.38 -13.29 -5.35
N ALA A 66 0.88 -12.40 -6.21
CA ALA A 66 2.31 -12.25 -6.46
C ALA A 66 2.91 -11.06 -5.71
N ASN A 67 2.10 -10.25 -5.06
CA ASN A 67 2.51 -9.02 -4.40
C ASN A 67 1.88 -8.85 -3.00
N GLU A 68 2.19 -7.77 -2.36
CA GLU A 68 1.74 -7.35 -1.02
C GLU A 68 0.24 -7.15 -0.91
N ARG A 69 -0.46 -6.83 -2.01
CA ARG A 69 -1.94 -6.70 -2.02
C ARG A 69 -2.65 -7.94 -1.49
N SER A 70 -1.99 -9.11 -1.57
CA SER A 70 -2.53 -10.36 -1.02
C SER A 70 -2.79 -10.31 0.49
N VAL A 71 -2.05 -9.49 1.22
CA VAL A 71 -2.18 -9.31 2.67
C VAL A 71 -2.74 -7.94 3.05
N GLU A 72 -2.40 -6.89 2.31
CA GLU A 72 -2.86 -5.53 2.59
C GLU A 72 -4.38 -5.40 2.48
N ILE A 73 -4.97 -5.93 1.40
CA ILE A 73 -6.43 -5.84 1.18
C ILE A 73 -7.22 -6.54 2.28
N PRO A 74 -6.93 -7.79 2.70
CA PRO A 74 -7.62 -8.40 3.82
C PRO A 74 -7.48 -7.62 5.13
N ILE A 75 -6.30 -7.06 5.41
CA ILE A 75 -6.07 -6.25 6.61
C ILE A 75 -6.95 -5.00 6.57
N ILE A 76 -6.93 -4.25 5.47
CA ILE A 76 -7.73 -3.02 5.36
C ILE A 76 -9.23 -3.33 5.39
N ARG A 77 -9.69 -4.39 4.71
CA ARG A 77 -11.10 -4.82 4.78
C ARG A 77 -11.55 -5.17 6.21
N ASP A 78 -10.67 -5.75 7.00
CA ASP A 78 -10.95 -6.04 8.39
C ASP A 78 -11.15 -4.74 9.19
N PHE A 79 -10.33 -3.70 8.97
CA PHE A 79 -10.57 -2.37 9.56
C PHE A 79 -11.87 -1.75 9.04
N LEU A 80 -12.12 -1.73 7.73
CA LEU A 80 -13.32 -1.16 7.13
C LEU A 80 -14.60 -1.78 7.68
N SER A 81 -14.59 -3.07 8.01
CA SER A 81 -15.77 -3.80 8.50
C SER A 81 -16.34 -3.27 9.83
N HIS A 82 -15.64 -2.38 10.50
CA HIS A 82 -16.03 -1.82 11.80
C HIS A 82 -16.57 -0.39 11.71
N TYR A 83 -16.69 0.18 10.49
CA TYR A 83 -17.09 1.56 10.26
C TYR A 83 -18.15 1.66 9.18
N GLU A 84 -19.00 2.69 9.24
CA GLU A 84 -19.94 2.99 8.17
C GLU A 84 -19.21 3.68 7.00
N SER A 85 -19.68 3.47 5.77
CA SER A 85 -18.98 3.95 4.57
C SER A 85 -18.82 5.47 4.52
N GLU A 86 -19.79 6.24 5.04
CA GLU A 86 -19.75 7.69 5.09
C GLU A 86 -18.67 8.25 6.03
N ASP A 87 -18.21 7.45 6.98
CA ASP A 87 -17.20 7.84 7.98
C ASP A 87 -15.78 7.48 7.53
N ILE A 88 -15.61 6.95 6.31
CA ILE A 88 -14.35 6.45 5.79
C ILE A 88 -13.82 7.31 4.65
N LEU A 89 -12.50 7.57 4.69
CA LEU A 89 -11.73 8.14 3.57
C LEU A 89 -10.61 7.16 3.17
N GLU A 90 -10.55 6.82 1.89
CA GLU A 90 -9.39 6.14 1.30
C GLU A 90 -8.46 7.17 0.64
N ILE A 91 -7.18 7.19 1.01
CA ILE A 91 -6.16 8.01 0.37
C ILE A 91 -5.35 7.13 -0.58
N GLY A 92 -5.42 7.43 -1.88
CA GLY A 92 -4.96 6.56 -2.96
C GLY A 92 -6.05 5.58 -3.38
N ASN A 93 -6.42 5.60 -4.65
CA ASN A 93 -7.50 4.76 -5.18
C ASN A 93 -7.02 3.33 -5.42
N VAL A 94 -7.19 2.45 -4.45
CA VAL A 94 -6.76 1.04 -4.56
C VAL A 94 -7.94 0.08 -4.54
N LEU A 95 -8.87 0.23 -3.59
CA LEU A 95 -9.94 -0.75 -3.39
C LEU A 95 -10.93 -0.77 -4.56
N SER A 96 -11.24 0.38 -5.16
CA SER A 96 -12.17 0.46 -6.30
C SER A 96 -11.75 -0.37 -7.53
N HIS A 97 -10.46 -0.75 -7.62
CA HIS A 97 -9.97 -1.66 -8.65
C HIS A 97 -10.33 -3.13 -8.43
N TYR A 98 -10.81 -3.46 -7.24
CA TYR A 98 -11.09 -4.83 -6.82
C TYR A 98 -12.56 -5.08 -6.49
N GLU A 99 -13.27 -4.04 -6.06
CA GLU A 99 -14.66 -4.11 -5.64
C GLU A 99 -15.37 -2.77 -5.78
N ASP A 100 -16.69 -2.79 -5.71
CA ASP A 100 -17.48 -1.57 -5.61
C ASP A 100 -17.32 -0.99 -4.20
N VAL A 101 -16.91 0.27 -4.11
CA VAL A 101 -16.71 1.00 -2.86
C VAL A 101 -17.71 2.15 -2.75
N ASN A 102 -18.18 2.41 -1.51
CA ASN A 102 -19.14 3.48 -1.23
C ASN A 102 -18.56 4.58 -0.34
N HIS A 103 -17.31 4.43 0.11
CA HIS A 103 -16.62 5.44 0.91
C HIS A 103 -15.96 6.51 0.04
N ALA A 104 -15.57 7.62 0.66
CA ALA A 104 -14.87 8.70 -0.03
C ALA A 104 -13.47 8.27 -0.46
N ILE A 105 -13.05 8.67 -1.68
CA ILE A 105 -11.71 8.41 -2.22
C ILE A 105 -11.04 9.73 -2.57
N LEU A 106 -9.82 9.91 -2.07
CA LEU A 106 -8.93 11.02 -2.42
C LEU A 106 -7.71 10.45 -3.16
N ASP A 107 -7.49 10.86 -4.41
CA ASP A 107 -6.32 10.45 -5.19
C ASP A 107 -5.77 11.62 -6.00
N LYS A 108 -4.46 11.86 -5.88
CA LYS A 108 -3.78 12.97 -6.56
C LYS A 108 -3.76 12.81 -8.09
N PHE A 109 -3.67 11.60 -8.59
CA PHE A 109 -3.39 11.30 -10.00
C PHE A 109 -4.56 10.67 -10.74
N GLU A 110 -5.32 9.82 -10.07
CA GLU A 110 -6.46 9.13 -10.68
C GLU A 110 -7.69 10.04 -10.72
N ARG A 111 -8.42 9.90 -11.82
CA ARG A 111 -9.66 10.62 -12.07
C ARG A 111 -10.76 9.62 -12.38
N GLY A 112 -11.90 9.75 -11.74
CA GLY A 112 -13.04 8.88 -11.91
C GLY A 112 -14.27 9.40 -11.21
N GLU A 113 -15.38 8.74 -11.45
CA GLU A 113 -16.61 9.02 -10.73
C GLU A 113 -16.42 8.65 -9.24
N GLY A 114 -16.78 9.56 -8.34
CA GLY A 114 -16.62 9.37 -6.90
C GLY A 114 -15.20 9.59 -6.37
N ILE A 115 -14.21 9.96 -7.21
CA ILE A 115 -12.83 10.24 -6.79
C ILE A 115 -12.62 11.75 -6.70
N VAL A 116 -12.20 12.23 -5.53
CA VAL A 116 -11.68 13.58 -5.34
C VAL A 116 -10.24 13.62 -5.82
N ASN A 117 -9.98 14.34 -6.94
CA ASN A 117 -8.66 14.41 -7.53
C ASN A 117 -7.87 15.60 -6.98
N GLU A 118 -7.25 15.42 -5.81
CA GLU A 118 -6.48 16.45 -5.11
C GLU A 118 -5.34 15.81 -4.31
N ASP A 119 -4.28 16.58 -4.03
CA ASP A 119 -3.20 16.14 -3.16
C ASP A 119 -3.64 16.22 -1.70
N ILE A 120 -3.33 15.20 -0.90
CA ILE A 120 -3.61 15.19 0.55
C ILE A 120 -3.01 16.40 1.28
N LEU A 121 -1.90 16.94 0.78
CA LEU A 121 -1.25 18.11 1.37
C LEU A 121 -2.06 19.40 1.19
N ASP A 122 -2.90 19.46 0.16
CA ASP A 122 -3.74 20.62 -0.20
C ASP A 122 -5.22 20.39 0.16
N PHE A 123 -5.60 19.13 0.39
CA PHE A 123 -7.00 18.76 0.62
C PHE A 123 -7.53 19.29 1.94
N ILE A 124 -8.65 20.00 1.85
CA ILE A 124 -9.38 20.55 3.00
C ILE A 124 -10.81 20.03 2.96
N SER A 125 -11.23 19.40 4.05
CA SER A 125 -12.62 18.96 4.23
C SER A 125 -13.22 19.58 5.48
N ALA A 126 -14.50 19.94 5.40
CA ALA A 126 -15.31 20.29 6.56
C ALA A 126 -15.72 19.03 7.35
N ASP A 127 -15.86 17.91 6.65
CA ASP A 127 -16.19 16.62 7.23
C ASP A 127 -14.95 15.99 7.86
N LYS A 128 -15.18 15.24 8.94
CA LYS A 128 -14.16 14.48 9.65
C LYS A 128 -14.49 13.00 9.52
N PHE A 129 -13.45 12.19 9.46
CA PHE A 129 -13.56 10.75 9.24
C PHE A 129 -13.24 9.98 10.52
N GLU A 130 -13.96 8.90 10.77
CA GLU A 130 -13.63 7.97 11.86
C GLU A 130 -12.51 7.01 11.46
N LEU A 131 -12.42 6.70 10.17
CA LEU A 131 -11.35 5.88 9.61
C LEU A 131 -10.80 6.52 8.34
N ILE A 132 -9.47 6.66 8.29
CA ILE A 132 -8.75 6.96 7.07
C ILE A 132 -7.84 5.77 6.78
N VAL A 133 -7.90 5.25 5.56
CA VAL A 133 -7.05 4.14 5.12
C VAL A 133 -6.21 4.55 3.92
N SER A 134 -5.01 3.97 3.81
CA SER A 134 -4.19 4.10 2.60
C SER A 134 -3.38 2.83 2.37
N ILE A 135 -3.43 2.34 1.14
CA ILE A 135 -2.83 1.07 0.75
C ILE A 135 -1.68 1.34 -0.21
N SER A 136 -0.43 1.17 0.24
CA SER A 136 0.79 1.36 -0.57
C SER A 136 0.71 2.61 -1.45
N THR A 137 0.54 3.76 -0.82
CA THR A 137 0.45 5.07 -1.49
C THR A 137 1.47 6.04 -0.90
N PHE A 138 1.63 6.05 0.42
CA PHE A 138 2.49 7.02 1.10
C PHE A 138 3.98 6.85 0.78
N GLU A 139 4.43 5.66 0.40
CA GLU A 139 5.81 5.43 -0.05
C GLU A 139 6.14 6.15 -1.36
N HIS A 140 5.12 6.54 -2.15
CA HIS A 140 5.30 7.28 -3.39
C HIS A 140 5.41 8.79 -3.18
N ILE A 141 4.92 9.32 -2.03
CA ILE A 141 4.88 10.75 -1.74
C ILE A 141 6.29 11.33 -1.71
N GLY A 142 6.54 12.30 -2.60
CA GLY A 142 7.83 12.97 -2.73
C GLY A 142 8.98 12.10 -3.25
N PHE A 143 8.74 10.83 -3.56
CA PHE A 143 9.73 9.90 -4.10
C PHE A 143 9.56 9.69 -5.60
N ASP A 144 8.34 9.48 -6.07
CA ASP A 144 8.02 9.34 -7.50
C ASP A 144 7.61 10.69 -8.12
N ASP A 145 7.31 11.68 -7.33
CA ASP A 145 7.05 13.05 -7.77
C ASP A 145 8.37 13.71 -8.20
N GLU A 146 8.36 14.39 -9.35
CA GLU A 146 9.54 15.06 -9.94
C GLU A 146 10.00 16.30 -9.17
N VAL A 147 9.44 16.57 -8.00
CA VAL A 147 9.73 17.79 -7.24
C VAL A 147 10.91 17.56 -6.32
N ASP A 148 11.94 18.37 -6.47
CA ASP A 148 13.07 18.49 -5.53
C ASP A 148 12.55 18.66 -4.10
N GLY A 149 12.90 17.75 -3.21
CA GLY A 149 12.53 17.81 -1.80
C GLY A 149 12.83 16.51 -1.07
N ASP A 150 12.89 16.60 0.25
CA ASP A 150 13.06 15.45 1.11
C ASP A 150 11.73 14.66 1.17
N SER A 151 11.72 13.47 0.58
CA SER A 151 10.58 12.57 0.58
C SER A 151 10.10 12.24 2.00
N GLY A 152 11.03 12.09 2.95
CA GLY A 152 10.69 11.82 4.35
C GLY A 152 9.86 12.95 4.98
N VAL A 153 10.24 14.20 4.75
CA VAL A 153 9.48 15.37 5.26
C VAL A 153 8.08 15.42 4.65
N LYS A 154 7.95 15.16 3.35
CA LYS A 154 6.63 15.15 2.68
C LYS A 154 5.73 14.04 3.21
N ILE A 155 6.26 12.85 3.48
CA ILE A 155 5.52 11.74 4.08
C ILE A 155 4.99 12.14 5.46
N LEU A 156 5.82 12.74 6.32
CA LEU A 156 5.39 13.21 7.64
C LEU A 156 4.30 14.27 7.54
N HIS A 157 4.43 15.23 6.62
CA HIS A 157 3.40 16.23 6.38
C HIS A 157 2.08 15.61 5.89
N ALA A 158 2.14 14.58 5.04
CA ALA A 158 0.96 13.87 4.57
C ALA A 158 0.27 13.09 5.71
N ILE A 159 1.03 12.47 6.61
CA ILE A 159 0.50 11.83 7.82
C ILE A 159 -0.19 12.88 8.71
N ASP A 160 0.46 14.02 8.96
CA ASP A 160 -0.12 15.10 9.77
C ASP A 160 -1.38 15.71 9.12
N ALA A 161 -1.40 15.89 7.80
CA ALA A 161 -2.57 16.36 7.06
C ALA A 161 -3.73 15.36 7.20
N SER A 162 -3.45 14.07 7.04
CA SER A 162 -4.45 13.00 7.19
C SER A 162 -5.01 12.95 8.62
N ARG A 163 -4.15 13.05 9.64
CA ARG A 163 -4.58 13.06 11.04
C ARG A 163 -5.50 14.25 11.37
N LYS A 164 -5.30 15.39 10.74
CA LYS A 164 -6.19 16.57 10.90
C LYS A 164 -7.59 16.36 10.34
N LEU A 165 -7.78 15.39 9.44
CA LEU A 165 -9.08 15.02 8.89
C LEU A 165 -9.84 14.02 9.77
N LEU A 166 -9.20 13.45 10.79
CA LEU A 166 -9.83 12.51 11.70
C LEU A 166 -10.74 13.18 12.71
N THR A 167 -11.77 12.45 13.15
CA THR A 167 -12.49 12.76 14.40
C THR A 167 -11.57 12.58 15.61
N GLU A 168 -11.99 13.01 16.79
CA GLU A 168 -11.21 12.90 18.04
C GLU A 168 -10.77 11.45 18.33
N ASN A 169 -11.63 10.48 18.04
CA ASN A 169 -11.34 9.05 18.24
C ASN A 169 -11.02 8.32 16.92
N GLY A 170 -10.87 9.06 15.85
CA GLY A 170 -10.62 8.51 14.53
C GLY A 170 -9.24 7.85 14.39
N ARG A 171 -9.11 6.98 13.41
CA ARG A 171 -7.87 6.26 13.09
C ARG A 171 -7.42 6.48 11.67
N LEU A 172 -6.12 6.64 11.49
CA LEU A 172 -5.44 6.53 10.21
C LEU A 172 -4.69 5.19 10.19
N VAL A 173 -4.93 4.37 9.18
CA VAL A 173 -4.27 3.08 8.96
C VAL A 173 -3.56 3.10 7.62
N LEU A 174 -2.23 2.96 7.66
CA LEU A 174 -1.38 2.92 6.48
C LEU A 174 -0.78 1.53 6.30
N THR A 175 -0.79 1.01 5.08
CA THR A 175 0.08 -0.11 4.71
C THR A 175 1.22 0.41 3.84
N LEU A 176 2.44 0.09 4.24
CA LEU A 176 3.68 0.67 3.71
C LEU A 176 4.63 -0.43 3.26
N PRO A 177 4.83 -0.64 1.95
CA PRO A 177 5.84 -1.55 1.42
C PRO A 177 7.25 -1.07 1.76
N LEU A 178 8.05 -1.97 2.36
CA LEU A 178 9.42 -1.67 2.76
C LEU A 178 10.43 -1.98 1.65
N GLY A 179 11.54 -1.25 1.67
CA GLY A 179 12.61 -1.38 0.68
C GLY A 179 12.30 -0.70 -0.66
N TYR A 180 11.18 0.03 -0.78
CA TYR A 180 10.80 0.80 -1.96
C TYR A 180 11.35 2.22 -1.90
N ASN A 181 11.02 2.96 -0.84
CA ASN A 181 11.44 4.34 -0.60
C ASN A 181 12.44 4.39 0.56
N PRO A 182 13.73 4.69 0.29
CA PRO A 182 14.75 4.70 1.34
C PRO A 182 14.51 5.76 2.43
N SER A 183 13.85 6.89 2.10
CA SER A 183 13.52 7.91 3.11
C SER A 183 12.44 7.40 4.07
N LEU A 184 11.44 6.67 3.58
CA LEU A 184 10.45 6.02 4.42
C LEU A 184 11.08 4.96 5.32
N ASP A 185 11.93 4.08 4.75
CA ASP A 185 12.65 3.07 5.53
C ASP A 185 13.51 3.69 6.63
N GLN A 186 14.14 4.84 6.35
CA GLN A 186 14.91 5.61 7.32
C GLN A 186 14.00 6.13 8.45
N LEU A 187 12.86 6.75 8.14
CA LEU A 187 11.90 7.24 9.15
C LEU A 187 11.44 6.10 10.07
N ILE A 188 11.16 4.93 9.50
CA ILE A 188 10.76 3.74 10.27
C ILE A 188 11.91 3.26 11.16
N SER A 189 13.14 3.20 10.64
CA SER A 189 14.30 2.70 11.36
C SER A 189 14.63 3.52 12.61
N VAL A 190 14.36 4.82 12.58
CA VAL A 190 14.59 5.75 13.71
C VAL A 190 13.30 6.09 14.48
N ASN A 191 12.21 5.37 14.20
CA ASN A 191 10.89 5.55 14.82
C ASN A 191 10.33 6.98 14.71
N GLN A 192 10.55 7.64 13.58
CA GLN A 192 10.10 9.01 13.36
C GLN A 192 8.67 9.12 12.80
N LEU A 193 8.03 8.01 12.41
CA LEU A 193 6.63 8.03 12.00
C LEU A 193 5.67 8.33 13.15
N ASP A 194 6.09 8.05 14.40
CA ASP A 194 5.31 8.29 15.63
C ASP A 194 3.92 7.64 15.60
N SER A 195 3.84 6.40 15.06
CA SER A 195 2.62 5.62 15.04
C SER A 195 2.23 5.10 16.41
N ASN A 196 0.93 5.07 16.72
CA ASN A 196 0.42 4.54 17.99
C ASN A 196 0.63 3.01 18.08
N ARG A 197 0.48 2.31 16.95
CA ARG A 197 0.73 0.87 16.83
C ARG A 197 1.41 0.60 15.48
N SER A 198 2.30 -0.39 15.48
CA SER A 198 3.01 -0.82 14.28
C SER A 198 3.09 -2.33 14.21
N PHE A 199 2.77 -2.88 13.06
CA PHE A 199 2.92 -4.29 12.76
C PHE A 199 3.81 -4.47 11.54
N PHE A 200 4.58 -5.54 11.53
CA PHE A 200 5.45 -5.89 10.42
C PHE A 200 5.16 -7.30 9.96
N ILE A 201 5.02 -7.48 8.66
CA ILE A 201 4.76 -8.77 8.04
C ILE A 201 5.78 -8.97 6.91
N CYS A 202 6.48 -10.11 6.93
CA CYS A 202 7.44 -10.50 5.89
C CYS A 202 6.92 -11.66 5.07
N ARG A 203 7.28 -11.64 3.80
CA ARG A 203 7.02 -12.72 2.86
C ARG A 203 8.07 -13.81 2.98
N THR A 204 7.70 -14.97 3.52
CA THR A 204 8.58 -16.12 3.73
C THR A 204 8.50 -17.16 2.60
N GLY A 205 7.43 -17.08 1.80
CA GLY A 205 7.22 -17.96 0.65
C GLY A 205 6.36 -17.30 -0.42
N ARG A 206 6.09 -17.99 -1.53
CA ARG A 206 5.30 -17.42 -2.64
C ARG A 206 3.90 -16.97 -2.20
N LEU A 207 3.30 -17.71 -1.28
CA LEU A 207 1.96 -17.48 -0.72
C LEU A 207 2.00 -17.59 0.81
N GLN A 208 3.13 -17.20 1.40
CA GLN A 208 3.34 -17.27 2.85
C GLN A 208 3.83 -15.94 3.35
N TRP A 209 3.14 -15.42 4.34
CA TRP A 209 3.44 -14.18 5.00
C TRP A 209 3.37 -14.41 6.51
N GLU A 210 4.32 -13.87 7.24
CA GLU A 210 4.46 -14.08 8.67
C GLU A 210 4.76 -12.77 9.38
N THR A 211 4.17 -12.61 10.56
CA THR A 211 4.48 -11.48 11.45
C THR A 211 5.95 -11.52 11.84
N THR A 212 6.56 -10.35 11.90
CA THR A 212 7.98 -10.20 12.20
C THR A 212 8.26 -8.93 13.02
N ASN A 213 9.53 -8.66 13.31
CA ASN A 213 9.96 -7.41 13.93
C ASN A 213 10.49 -6.40 12.89
N VAL A 214 10.68 -5.15 13.31
CA VAL A 214 11.15 -4.06 12.47
C VAL A 214 12.50 -4.36 11.82
N ASP A 215 13.46 -4.93 12.53
CA ASP A 215 14.81 -5.18 12.02
C ASP A 215 14.80 -6.18 10.85
N LYS A 216 14.04 -7.27 11.00
CA LYS A 216 13.88 -8.26 9.93
C LYS A 216 13.09 -7.69 8.75
N ALA A 217 12.08 -6.89 9.01
CA ALA A 217 11.27 -6.27 7.96
C ALA A 217 12.11 -5.29 7.14
N LEU A 218 12.90 -4.42 7.77
CA LEU A 218 13.80 -3.47 7.09
C LEU A 218 14.98 -4.16 6.38
N ALA A 219 15.36 -5.38 6.78
CA ALA A 219 16.36 -6.17 6.07
C ALA A 219 15.84 -6.76 4.75
N CYS A 220 14.52 -6.79 4.52
CA CYS A 220 13.92 -7.27 3.28
C CYS A 220 14.19 -6.29 2.14
N ARG A 221 14.38 -6.86 0.93
CA ARG A 221 14.59 -6.05 -0.28
C ARG A 221 13.33 -6.06 -1.14
N TYR A 222 12.95 -4.90 -1.64
CA TYR A 222 11.90 -4.81 -2.63
C TYR A 222 12.31 -5.53 -3.92
N GLY A 223 11.43 -6.39 -4.45
CA GLY A 223 11.65 -7.14 -5.68
C GLY A 223 12.52 -8.39 -5.55
N SER A 224 13.05 -8.73 -4.36
CA SER A 224 13.88 -9.92 -4.13
C SER A 224 13.71 -10.43 -2.69
N PRO A 225 13.57 -11.76 -2.48
CA PRO A 225 13.61 -12.87 -3.45
C PRO A 225 12.33 -13.00 -4.28
N PHE A 226 11.24 -12.40 -3.85
CA PHE A 226 9.97 -12.39 -4.60
C PHE A 226 9.75 -11.04 -5.28
N PRO A 227 9.00 -10.98 -6.39
CA PRO A 227 8.60 -9.72 -7.02
C PRO A 227 7.82 -8.84 -6.04
N TYR A 228 7.94 -7.51 -6.20
CA TYR A 228 7.29 -6.48 -5.39
C TYR A 228 7.78 -6.45 -3.93
N ALA A 229 6.95 -6.01 -2.97
CA ALA A 229 7.36 -5.95 -1.58
C ALA A 229 7.53 -7.35 -0.97
N ASN A 230 8.58 -7.49 -0.18
CA ASN A 230 8.88 -8.68 0.60
C ASN A 230 8.69 -8.45 2.11
N ALA A 231 8.40 -7.21 2.48
CA ALA A 231 7.94 -6.83 3.80
C ALA A 231 7.01 -5.62 3.69
N ILE A 232 6.05 -5.54 4.59
CA ILE A 232 5.17 -4.40 4.77
C ILE A 232 5.12 -4.00 6.25
N MET A 233 4.94 -2.73 6.49
CA MET A 233 4.52 -2.19 7.77
C MET A 233 3.05 -1.82 7.71
N ILE A 234 2.30 -2.12 8.75
CA ILE A 234 0.99 -1.56 8.99
C ILE A 234 1.14 -0.59 10.15
N ALA A 235 0.83 0.67 9.93
CA ALA A 235 0.96 1.73 10.91
C ALA A 235 -0.42 2.32 11.24
N GLU A 236 -0.74 2.40 12.54
CA GLU A 236 -1.96 3.01 13.04
C GLU A 236 -1.63 4.32 13.77
N PHE A 237 -2.38 5.38 13.46
CA PHE A 237 -2.27 6.68 14.11
C PHE A 237 -3.65 7.13 14.60
N GLY A 238 -3.69 7.81 15.75
CA GLY A 238 -4.89 8.51 16.21
C GLY A 238 -5.02 9.91 15.62
N GLY A 239 -6.16 10.55 15.86
CA GLY A 239 -6.37 11.94 15.51
C GLY A 239 -5.31 12.86 16.13
N ALA A 240 -5.06 14.01 15.49
CA ALA A 240 -4.19 15.05 16.04
C ALA A 240 -4.88 15.67 17.25
N SER A 241 -4.23 15.58 18.42
CA SER A 241 -4.65 16.29 19.65
C SER A 241 -4.38 17.78 19.54
#